data_9c219766b63018e883a685155f5b0261
#
_entry.id   9c219766b63018e883a685155f5b0261
#
_cell.length_a   1.000
_cell.length_b   1.000
_cell.length_c   1.000
_cell.angle_alpha   90.00
_cell.angle_beta   90.00
_cell.angle_gamma   90.00
#
_symmetry.space_group_name_H-M   'P 1'
#
loop_
_entity.id
_entity.type
_entity.pdbx_description
1 polymer ?
#
loop_
_entity_poly.entity_id
_entity_poly.type
_entity_poly.pdbx_seq_one_letter_code
_entity_poly.pdbx_strand_id
1 'polypeptide(L)'
;MENMEGLMGSLRLSEEEQRGVKVVLRKGMAEVVAEAKAVGKVMTEKPIYADGLAIALGRAWCPLKGIRCKSMGGNVFLFTFLQEYGKHKAMKGGPWMMNNDLIMLEEYDQMKRIDEYKFDSVPIWIRVFRLPLGSMDRDVGELIGNRVGEFMEVEVGDDDRAEGEYLKVKVRIDIKKPLIRGTMMQFGEKGKSEWCPFEYEYLPEFCYTCGIIGHEAKECSVKLTQGEK
;
A
#
# COMPACT_ATOMS: atom_id res chain seq x y z
N MET A 1 -27.20 17.19 24.44
CA MET A 1 -26.75 18.32 23.57
C MET A 1 -26.84 17.80 22.13
N GLU A 2 -27.91 18.15 21.43
CA GLU A 2 -28.04 17.81 20.01
C GLU A 2 -26.92 18.49 19.23
N ASN A 3 -26.34 17.72 18.32
CA ASN A 3 -25.14 18.09 17.58
C ASN A 3 -25.44 19.28 16.65
N MET A 4 -25.08 20.50 17.07
CA MET A 4 -25.30 21.73 16.28
C MET A 4 -24.66 21.66 14.88
N GLU A 5 -23.57 20.91 14.72
CA GLU A 5 -22.93 20.68 13.41
C GLU A 5 -23.85 19.96 12.42
N GLY A 6 -24.61 18.98 12.89
CA GLY A 6 -25.59 18.26 12.05
C GLY A 6 -26.78 19.13 11.60
N LEU A 7 -27.22 20.05 12.46
CA LEU A 7 -28.31 20.97 12.13
C LEU A 7 -27.86 22.04 11.12
N MET A 8 -26.66 22.57 11.24
CA MET A 8 -26.12 23.56 10.28
C MET A 8 -25.88 22.95 8.90
N GLY A 9 -25.47 21.66 8.82
CA GLY A 9 -25.26 20.95 7.56
C GLY A 9 -26.55 20.69 6.76
N SER A 10 -27.74 20.78 7.39
CA SER A 10 -29.04 20.62 6.73
C SER A 10 -29.61 21.93 6.16
N LEU A 11 -29.04 23.07 6.48
CA LEU A 11 -29.48 24.36 5.97
C LEU A 11 -29.07 24.56 4.50
N ARG A 12 -29.93 25.19 3.71
CA ARG A 12 -29.55 25.61 2.36
C ARG A 12 -28.56 26.77 2.46
N LEU A 13 -27.48 26.69 1.66
CA LEU A 13 -26.51 27.78 1.57
C LEU A 13 -27.19 29.10 1.15
N SER A 14 -26.89 30.18 1.86
CA SER A 14 -27.30 31.54 1.49
C SER A 14 -26.58 31.98 0.20
N GLU A 15 -27.06 33.04 -0.43
CA GLU A 15 -26.42 33.60 -1.63
C GLU A 15 -24.99 34.07 -1.35
N GLU A 16 -24.68 34.54 -0.14
CA GLU A 16 -23.33 34.94 0.29
C GLU A 16 -22.41 33.75 0.47
N GLU A 17 -22.89 32.64 1.03
CA GLU A 17 -22.13 31.39 1.17
C GLU A 17 -21.84 30.72 -0.17
N GLN A 18 -22.72 30.91 -1.18
CA GLN A 18 -22.54 30.42 -2.54
C GLN A 18 -21.55 31.28 -3.34
N ARG A 19 -21.25 32.50 -2.90
CA ARG A 19 -20.20 33.33 -3.50
C ARG A 19 -18.85 32.70 -3.25
N GLY A 20 -18.37 31.89 -4.21
CA GLY A 20 -17.09 31.19 -4.13
C GLY A 20 -15.90 32.15 -4.00
N VAL A 21 -14.94 31.78 -3.15
CA VAL A 21 -13.63 32.46 -3.07
C VAL A 21 -12.68 31.75 -4.02
N LYS A 22 -12.14 32.48 -5.03
CA LYS A 22 -11.14 31.91 -5.92
C LYS A 22 -9.77 31.87 -5.24
N VAL A 23 -9.36 30.68 -4.83
CA VAL A 23 -8.01 30.45 -4.28
C VAL A 23 -7.07 30.12 -5.44
N VAL A 24 -6.10 30.99 -5.69
CA VAL A 24 -5.02 30.73 -6.63
C VAL A 24 -3.82 30.23 -5.84
N LEU A 25 -3.49 28.95 -6.01
CA LEU A 25 -2.27 28.39 -5.44
C LEU A 25 -1.07 29.08 -6.09
N ARG A 26 -0.22 29.72 -5.28
CA ARG A 26 0.95 30.45 -5.78
C ARG A 26 1.93 29.46 -6.41
N LYS A 27 2.07 29.50 -7.73
CA LYS A 27 3.08 28.72 -8.47
C LYS A 27 4.53 29.03 -8.04
N GLY A 28 4.80 30.14 -7.42
CA GLY A 28 6.14 30.60 -7.02
C GLY A 28 6.72 29.97 -5.74
N MET A 29 5.97 29.13 -5.00
CA MET A 29 6.54 28.35 -3.88
C MET A 29 6.94 26.92 -4.30
N ALA A 30 6.71 26.53 -5.54
CA ALA A 30 7.09 25.21 -6.06
C ALA A 30 8.60 25.10 -6.38
N GLU A 31 9.32 26.23 -6.45
CA GLU A 31 10.77 26.25 -6.69
C GLU A 31 11.63 26.29 -5.41
N VAL A 32 11.03 26.54 -4.25
CA VAL A 32 11.72 26.29 -2.98
C VAL A 32 11.63 24.80 -2.70
N VAL A 33 12.64 24.06 -3.14
CA VAL A 33 12.88 22.62 -2.91
C VAL A 33 11.58 21.92 -2.56
N ALA A 34 10.86 21.43 -3.57
CA ALA A 34 9.58 20.74 -3.35
C ALA A 34 9.83 19.65 -2.31
N GLU A 35 9.46 19.91 -1.06
CA GLU A 35 9.70 18.95 0.02
C GLU A 35 9.04 17.63 -0.38
N ALA A 36 9.84 16.60 -0.49
CA ALA A 36 9.34 15.27 -0.80
C ALA A 36 8.38 14.84 0.32
N LYS A 37 7.10 14.67 0.00
CA LYS A 37 6.04 14.36 0.98
C LYS A 37 5.27 13.12 0.59
N ALA A 38 4.74 12.42 1.60
CA ALA A 38 3.74 11.38 1.46
C ALA A 38 2.73 11.48 2.60
N VAL A 39 1.54 10.96 2.38
CA VAL A 39 0.54 10.76 3.43
C VAL A 39 0.50 9.29 3.76
N GLY A 40 0.50 8.94 5.05
CA GLY A 40 0.41 7.55 5.47
C GLY A 40 -0.57 7.36 6.60
N LYS A 41 -1.07 6.13 6.71
CA LYS A 41 -1.97 5.70 7.77
C LYS A 41 -1.41 4.46 8.46
N VAL A 42 -1.41 4.46 9.77
CA VAL A 42 -1.12 3.26 10.57
C VAL A 42 -2.44 2.55 10.85
N MET A 43 -2.52 1.28 10.47
CA MET A 43 -3.72 0.45 10.56
C MET A 43 -3.85 -0.14 11.96
N THR A 44 -4.22 0.69 12.92
CA THR A 44 -4.43 0.31 14.32
C THR A 44 -5.46 1.22 14.98
N GLU A 45 -6.16 0.71 15.98
CA GLU A 45 -7.05 1.51 16.83
C GLU A 45 -6.32 2.24 17.95
N LYS A 46 -5.09 1.81 18.27
CA LYS A 46 -4.28 2.45 19.31
C LYS A 46 -3.76 3.80 18.84
N PRO A 47 -3.70 4.82 19.71
CA PRO A 47 -3.14 6.11 19.35
C PRO A 47 -1.63 5.97 19.07
N ILE A 48 -1.20 6.50 17.93
CA ILE A 48 0.21 6.51 17.52
C ILE A 48 0.76 7.93 17.60
N TYR A 49 1.99 8.06 18.12
CA TYR A 49 2.67 9.33 18.27
C TYR A 49 3.62 9.60 17.10
N ALA A 50 3.51 10.79 16.53
CA ALA A 50 4.29 11.21 15.35
C ALA A 50 5.80 11.14 15.55
N ASP A 51 6.29 11.47 16.75
CA ASP A 51 7.74 11.44 17.06
C ASP A 51 8.30 10.01 17.03
N GLY A 52 7.55 9.04 17.58
CA GLY A 52 7.92 7.62 17.52
C GLY A 52 8.02 7.11 16.08
N LEU A 53 7.04 7.47 15.24
CA LEU A 53 7.06 7.17 13.80
C LEU A 53 8.25 7.83 13.10
N ALA A 54 8.51 9.10 13.37
CA ALA A 54 9.63 9.81 12.75
C ALA A 54 10.98 9.16 13.06
N ILE A 55 11.19 8.70 14.29
CA ILE A 55 12.42 8.01 14.71
C ILE A 55 12.52 6.64 14.05
N ALA A 56 11.48 5.82 14.13
CA ALA A 56 11.50 4.45 13.62
C ALA A 56 11.65 4.41 12.10
N LEU A 57 10.78 5.13 11.39
CA LEU A 57 10.76 5.14 9.93
C LEU A 57 11.88 6.00 9.34
N GLY A 58 12.31 7.05 10.03
CA GLY A 58 13.44 7.88 9.61
C GLY A 58 14.71 7.07 9.42
N ARG A 59 14.99 6.11 10.33
CA ARG A 59 16.14 5.20 10.21
C ARG A 59 16.05 4.30 8.99
N ALA A 60 14.84 3.86 8.64
CA ALA A 60 14.62 3.00 7.47
C ALA A 60 14.62 3.77 6.15
N TRP A 61 13.98 4.93 6.10
CA TRP A 61 13.77 5.70 4.86
C TRP A 61 14.85 6.73 4.56
N CYS A 62 15.26 7.48 5.57
CA CYS A 62 16.23 8.57 5.46
C CYS A 62 17.29 8.47 6.57
N PRO A 63 18.21 7.49 6.55
CA PRO A 63 19.10 7.20 7.67
C PRO A 63 20.05 8.35 8.05
N LEU A 64 20.37 9.25 7.11
CA LEU A 64 21.31 10.35 7.35
C LEU A 64 20.61 11.63 7.87
N LYS A 65 19.46 11.99 7.30
CA LYS A 65 18.78 13.25 7.60
C LYS A 65 17.46 13.05 8.35
N GLY A 66 16.92 11.82 8.37
CA GLY A 66 15.63 11.53 8.98
C GLY A 66 14.43 12.02 8.18
N ILE A 67 13.28 12.01 8.83
CA ILE A 67 12.01 12.51 8.32
C ILE A 67 11.34 13.39 9.36
N ARG A 68 10.45 14.27 8.93
CA ARG A 68 9.48 14.94 9.81
C ARG A 68 8.12 14.25 9.65
N CYS A 69 7.43 14.05 10.76
CA CYS A 69 6.12 13.43 10.82
C CYS A 69 5.15 14.36 11.54
N LYS A 70 4.00 14.65 10.94
CA LYS A 70 2.94 15.45 11.52
C LYS A 70 1.65 14.66 11.55
N SER A 71 1.03 14.54 12.74
CA SER A 71 -0.29 13.91 12.87
C SER A 71 -1.37 14.78 12.23
N MET A 72 -2.26 14.12 11.49
CA MET A 72 -3.41 14.71 10.81
C MET A 72 -4.74 14.21 11.41
N GLY A 73 -4.66 13.43 12.50
CA GLY A 73 -5.81 12.80 13.15
C GLY A 73 -6.07 11.36 12.63
N GLY A 74 -6.76 10.53 13.42
CA GLY A 74 -7.17 9.16 13.00
C GLY A 74 -6.03 8.24 12.57
N ASN A 75 -4.85 8.37 13.21
CA ASN A 75 -3.62 7.65 12.82
C ASN A 75 -3.18 7.90 11.37
N VAL A 76 -3.59 9.05 10.79
CA VAL A 76 -3.09 9.56 9.51
C VAL A 76 -1.98 10.57 9.78
N PHE A 77 -0.90 10.51 9.00
CA PHE A 77 0.30 11.29 9.17
C PHE A 77 0.78 11.87 7.84
N LEU A 78 1.25 13.12 7.89
CA LEU A 78 2.00 13.74 6.81
C LEU A 78 3.49 13.54 7.07
N PHE A 79 4.15 12.78 6.21
CA PHE A 79 5.59 12.58 6.20
C PHE A 79 6.26 13.59 5.27
N THR A 80 7.33 14.22 5.77
CA THR A 80 8.22 15.06 4.97
C THR A 80 9.61 14.43 4.98
N PHE A 81 10.08 14.02 3.82
CA PHE A 81 11.37 13.38 3.66
C PHE A 81 12.46 14.45 3.46
N LEU A 82 13.48 14.41 4.29
CA LEU A 82 14.59 15.35 4.21
C LEU A 82 15.63 14.98 3.12
N GLN A 83 15.37 13.85 2.43
CA GLN A 83 16.09 13.37 1.26
C GLN A 83 15.07 12.80 0.27
N GLU A 84 15.16 13.19 -1.00
CA GLU A 84 14.24 12.71 -2.05
C GLU A 84 14.29 11.20 -2.24
N TYR A 85 15.48 10.62 -2.19
CA TYR A 85 15.68 9.17 -2.19
C TYR A 85 14.86 8.45 -1.10
N GLY A 86 14.71 9.07 0.07
CA GLY A 86 13.92 8.50 1.17
C GLY A 86 12.44 8.35 0.82
N LYS A 87 11.87 9.32 0.11
CA LYS A 87 10.49 9.21 -0.41
C LYS A 87 10.37 8.02 -1.36
N HIS A 88 11.26 7.92 -2.34
CA HIS A 88 11.25 6.82 -3.29
C HIS A 88 11.35 5.46 -2.59
N LYS A 89 12.28 5.34 -1.61
CA LYS A 89 12.43 4.12 -0.80
C LYS A 89 11.17 3.80 0.00
N ALA A 90 10.52 4.81 0.61
CA ALA A 90 9.29 4.62 1.36
C ALA A 90 8.14 4.16 0.46
N MET A 91 7.95 4.80 -0.69
CA MET A 91 6.82 4.53 -1.60
C MET A 91 6.97 3.23 -2.38
N LYS A 92 8.19 2.89 -2.80
CA LYS A 92 8.47 1.65 -3.54
C LYS A 92 8.84 0.47 -2.64
N GLY A 93 9.31 0.74 -1.42
CA GLY A 93 9.63 -0.29 -0.44
C GLY A 93 8.39 -0.94 0.16
N GLY A 94 8.59 -1.56 1.30
CA GLY A 94 7.49 -2.17 2.07
C GLY A 94 7.24 -3.63 1.72
N PRO A 95 6.24 -4.24 2.38
CA PRO A 95 5.33 -3.56 3.31
C PRO A 95 6.04 -2.98 4.53
N TRP A 96 5.59 -1.82 5.02
CA TRP A 96 6.13 -1.18 6.21
C TRP A 96 5.24 -1.48 7.41
N MET A 97 5.88 -1.82 8.53
CA MET A 97 5.17 -2.13 9.76
C MET A 97 5.84 -1.46 10.95
N MET A 98 5.05 -1.09 11.93
CA MET A 98 5.50 -0.66 13.25
C MET A 98 4.73 -1.43 14.33
N ASN A 99 5.43 -2.19 15.18
CA ASN A 99 4.82 -3.07 16.20
C ASN A 99 3.74 -4.01 15.64
N ASN A 100 3.95 -4.59 14.46
CA ASN A 100 3.03 -5.40 13.67
C ASN A 100 1.85 -4.65 13.03
N ASP A 101 1.65 -3.36 13.31
CA ASP A 101 0.63 -2.56 12.63
C ASP A 101 1.13 -2.13 11.24
N LEU A 102 0.33 -2.39 10.21
CA LEU A 102 0.65 -2.05 8.83
C LEU A 102 0.62 -0.53 8.63
N ILE A 103 1.63 -0.01 7.93
CA ILE A 103 1.72 1.39 7.52
C ILE A 103 1.47 1.47 6.02
N MET A 104 0.41 2.13 5.63
CA MET A 104 0.05 2.37 4.24
C MET A 104 0.45 3.77 3.84
N LEU A 105 0.98 3.92 2.64
CA LEU A 105 1.48 5.19 2.12
C LEU A 105 0.80 5.55 0.81
N GLU A 106 0.45 6.83 0.67
CA GLU A 106 -0.07 7.44 -0.55
C GLU A 106 0.75 8.66 -0.93
N GLU A 107 0.84 8.94 -2.24
CA GLU A 107 1.50 10.14 -2.74
C GLU A 107 0.79 11.40 -2.22
N TYR A 108 1.59 12.36 -1.71
CA TYR A 108 1.04 13.64 -1.29
C TYR A 108 0.55 14.43 -2.51
N ASP A 109 -0.71 14.81 -2.46
CA ASP A 109 -1.34 15.72 -3.42
C ASP A 109 -1.86 16.95 -2.66
N GLN A 110 -1.34 18.13 -2.99
CA GLN A 110 -1.74 19.39 -2.37
C GLN A 110 -3.20 19.79 -2.61
N MET A 111 -3.86 19.16 -3.59
CA MET A 111 -5.27 19.41 -3.92
C MET A 111 -6.24 18.50 -3.19
N LYS A 112 -5.74 17.40 -2.61
CA LYS A 112 -6.55 16.44 -1.86
C LYS A 112 -6.72 16.86 -0.40
N ARG A 113 -7.92 16.69 0.11
CA ARG A 113 -8.19 16.69 1.54
C ARG A 113 -7.80 15.35 2.16
N ILE A 114 -7.65 15.31 3.48
CA ILE A 114 -7.24 14.09 4.20
C ILE A 114 -8.25 12.95 4.04
N ASP A 115 -9.53 13.24 3.97
CA ASP A 115 -10.62 12.28 3.79
C ASP A 115 -10.71 11.68 2.37
N GLU A 116 -9.98 12.26 1.40
CA GLU A 116 -9.92 11.77 0.02
C GLU A 116 -8.79 10.75 -0.22
N TYR A 117 -7.90 10.56 0.75
CA TYR A 117 -6.85 9.54 0.65
C TYR A 117 -7.41 8.14 0.92
N LYS A 118 -7.09 7.20 0.02
CA LYS A 118 -7.52 5.80 0.13
C LYS A 118 -6.35 4.93 0.52
N PHE A 119 -6.41 4.37 1.72
CA PHE A 119 -5.40 3.47 2.25
C PHE A 119 -5.89 2.02 2.10
N ASP A 120 -5.89 1.49 0.89
CA ASP A 120 -6.45 0.17 0.55
C ASP A 120 -5.48 -0.72 -0.24
N SER A 121 -4.26 -0.27 -0.49
CA SER A 121 -3.27 -1.09 -1.18
C SER A 121 -1.88 -1.03 -0.56
N VAL A 122 -1.10 -2.09 -0.74
CA VAL A 122 0.25 -2.19 -0.21
C VAL A 122 1.19 -2.86 -1.22
N PRO A 123 2.43 -2.34 -1.41
CA PRO A 123 3.44 -3.02 -2.20
C PRO A 123 4.00 -4.21 -1.44
N ILE A 124 4.08 -5.38 -2.08
CA ILE A 124 4.62 -6.59 -1.47
C ILE A 124 5.36 -7.43 -2.51
N TRP A 125 6.43 -8.11 -2.10
CA TRP A 125 7.10 -9.09 -2.93
C TRP A 125 6.41 -10.45 -2.79
N ILE A 126 6.23 -11.13 -3.93
CA ILE A 126 5.80 -12.52 -4.01
C ILE A 126 6.89 -13.36 -4.65
N ARG A 127 7.06 -14.59 -4.15
CA ARG A 127 7.88 -15.64 -4.78
C ARG A 127 6.95 -16.58 -5.48
N VAL A 128 7.19 -16.80 -6.76
CA VAL A 128 6.40 -17.69 -7.62
C VAL A 128 7.20 -18.95 -7.88
N PHE A 129 6.70 -20.08 -7.40
CA PHE A 129 7.38 -21.36 -7.50
C PHE A 129 6.86 -22.21 -8.66
N ARG A 130 7.62 -23.25 -9.01
CA ARG A 130 7.30 -24.25 -10.04
C ARG A 130 7.17 -23.66 -11.44
N LEU A 131 7.90 -22.61 -11.73
CA LEU A 131 8.07 -22.11 -13.08
C LEU A 131 9.19 -22.89 -13.78
N PRO A 132 9.01 -23.30 -15.06
CA PRO A 132 10.13 -23.76 -15.86
C PRO A 132 11.21 -22.67 -15.97
N LEU A 133 12.49 -23.05 -15.92
CA LEU A 133 13.61 -22.09 -15.99
C LEU A 133 13.52 -21.15 -17.19
N GLY A 134 13.08 -21.66 -18.36
CA GLY A 134 12.89 -20.86 -19.56
C GLY A 134 11.72 -19.88 -19.52
N SER A 135 10.88 -19.93 -18.46
CA SER A 135 9.71 -19.06 -18.25
C SER A 135 9.93 -18.11 -17.05
N MET A 136 11.15 -18.04 -16.50
CA MET A 136 11.47 -17.15 -15.40
C MET A 136 12.05 -15.86 -15.96
N ASP A 137 11.19 -15.06 -16.57
CA ASP A 137 11.55 -13.80 -17.23
C ASP A 137 10.62 -12.64 -16.82
N ARG A 138 10.92 -11.45 -17.35
CA ARG A 138 10.16 -10.23 -17.09
C ARG A 138 8.71 -10.34 -17.55
N ASP A 139 8.45 -10.91 -18.73
CA ASP A 139 7.12 -10.96 -19.33
C ASP A 139 6.19 -11.84 -18.50
N VAL A 140 6.68 -13.02 -18.10
CA VAL A 140 5.94 -13.93 -17.20
C VAL A 140 5.74 -13.30 -15.82
N GLY A 141 6.75 -12.58 -15.30
CA GLY A 141 6.63 -11.83 -14.05
C GLY A 141 5.54 -10.77 -14.11
N GLU A 142 5.44 -10.02 -15.21
CA GLU A 142 4.40 -9.00 -15.41
C GLU A 142 3.00 -9.63 -15.53
N LEU A 143 2.86 -10.71 -16.29
CA LEU A 143 1.59 -11.46 -16.40
C LEU A 143 1.09 -11.94 -15.03
N ILE A 144 1.97 -12.52 -14.23
CA ILE A 144 1.64 -12.98 -12.88
C ILE A 144 1.33 -11.81 -11.96
N GLY A 145 2.13 -10.75 -12.01
CA GLY A 145 1.95 -9.57 -11.20
C GLY A 145 0.58 -8.93 -11.41
N ASN A 146 0.18 -8.76 -12.68
CA ASN A 146 -1.13 -8.21 -13.05
C ASN A 146 -2.31 -9.16 -12.72
N ARG A 147 -2.04 -10.43 -12.52
CA ARG A 147 -3.05 -11.39 -12.03
C ARG A 147 -3.30 -11.24 -10.52
N VAL A 148 -2.26 -10.89 -9.76
CA VAL A 148 -2.30 -10.78 -8.29
C VAL A 148 -2.77 -9.40 -7.84
N GLY A 149 -2.34 -8.35 -8.56
CA GLY A 149 -2.64 -6.95 -8.25
C GLY A 149 -2.16 -6.03 -9.36
N GLU A 150 -1.55 -4.91 -9.02
CA GLU A 150 -0.85 -4.03 -9.95
C GLU A 150 0.62 -4.42 -9.99
N PHE A 151 1.13 -4.83 -11.14
CA PHE A 151 2.55 -5.13 -11.31
C PHE A 151 3.41 -3.90 -11.06
N MET A 152 4.48 -4.05 -10.31
CA MET A 152 5.42 -2.96 -10.00
C MET A 152 6.83 -3.26 -10.53
N GLU A 153 7.34 -4.46 -10.28
CA GLU A 153 8.73 -4.83 -10.55
C GLU A 153 8.90 -6.35 -10.55
N VAL A 154 9.89 -6.85 -11.26
CA VAL A 154 10.35 -8.23 -11.19
C VAL A 154 11.86 -8.25 -10.99
N GLU A 155 12.35 -9.16 -10.15
CA GLU A 155 13.79 -9.34 -9.89
C GLU A 155 14.37 -10.26 -10.96
N VAL A 156 15.03 -9.66 -11.96
CA VAL A 156 15.69 -10.33 -13.08
C VAL A 156 17.08 -9.74 -13.30
N GLY A 157 17.94 -10.49 -13.97
CA GLY A 157 19.26 -10.02 -14.41
C GLY A 157 19.18 -9.05 -15.60
N ASP A 158 20.34 -8.64 -16.09
CA ASP A 158 20.48 -7.71 -17.23
C ASP A 158 19.95 -8.30 -18.55
N ASP A 159 19.78 -9.62 -18.62
CA ASP A 159 19.21 -10.36 -19.74
C ASP A 159 17.70 -10.58 -19.63
N ASP A 160 17.04 -9.87 -18.68
CA ASP A 160 15.61 -9.99 -18.34
C ASP A 160 15.19 -11.39 -17.86
N ARG A 161 16.11 -12.20 -17.36
CA ARG A 161 15.86 -13.55 -16.83
C ARG A 161 16.21 -13.65 -15.36
N ALA A 162 15.48 -14.51 -14.66
CA ALA A 162 15.79 -14.89 -13.29
C ALA A 162 16.37 -16.30 -13.25
N GLU A 163 17.35 -16.52 -12.37
CA GLU A 163 17.94 -17.81 -12.06
C GLU A 163 17.60 -18.20 -10.63
N GLY A 164 17.10 -19.42 -10.42
CA GLY A 164 16.80 -19.90 -9.07
C GLY A 164 15.57 -20.80 -9.00
N GLU A 165 15.08 -20.99 -7.79
CA GLU A 165 13.92 -21.85 -7.50
C GLU A 165 12.57 -21.14 -7.70
N TYR A 166 12.57 -19.81 -7.73
CA TYR A 166 11.37 -18.99 -7.84
C TYR A 166 11.65 -17.70 -8.62
N LEU A 167 10.61 -17.15 -9.23
CA LEU A 167 10.60 -15.81 -9.78
C LEU A 167 10.05 -14.85 -8.73
N LYS A 168 10.77 -13.76 -8.47
CA LYS A 168 10.40 -12.77 -7.47
C LYS A 168 9.75 -11.57 -8.14
N VAL A 169 8.49 -11.32 -7.81
CA VAL A 169 7.66 -10.28 -8.43
C VAL A 169 7.11 -9.35 -7.37
N LYS A 170 7.22 -8.05 -7.58
CA LYS A 170 6.64 -7.04 -6.72
C LYS A 170 5.32 -6.59 -7.27
N VAL A 171 4.31 -6.60 -6.43
CA VAL A 171 2.93 -6.25 -6.77
C VAL A 171 2.35 -5.31 -5.73
N ARG A 172 1.47 -4.42 -6.16
CA ARG A 172 0.62 -3.64 -5.26
C ARG A 172 -0.71 -4.37 -5.13
N ILE A 173 -0.97 -4.91 -3.95
CA ILE A 173 -2.18 -5.68 -3.66
C ILE A 173 -3.23 -4.83 -2.94
N ASP A 174 -4.50 -5.09 -3.24
CA ASP A 174 -5.64 -4.53 -2.53
C ASP A 174 -5.86 -5.33 -1.23
N ILE A 175 -5.69 -4.67 -0.08
CA ILE A 175 -5.82 -5.33 1.23
C ILE A 175 -7.25 -5.72 1.59
N LYS A 176 -8.25 -5.23 0.84
CA LYS A 176 -9.67 -5.57 1.03
C LYS A 176 -10.07 -6.86 0.31
N LYS A 177 -9.18 -7.41 -0.51
CA LYS A 177 -9.39 -8.65 -1.25
C LYS A 177 -8.65 -9.82 -0.60
N PRO A 178 -9.18 -11.03 -0.70
CA PRO A 178 -8.46 -12.22 -0.27
C PRO A 178 -7.15 -12.40 -1.03
N LEU A 179 -6.10 -12.80 -0.31
CA LEU A 179 -4.81 -13.13 -0.89
C LEU A 179 -4.91 -14.31 -1.88
N ILE A 180 -4.28 -14.16 -3.04
CA ILE A 180 -4.19 -15.20 -4.06
C ILE A 180 -3.01 -16.10 -3.72
N ARG A 181 -3.26 -17.41 -3.49
CA ARG A 181 -2.25 -18.39 -3.05
C ARG A 181 -1.38 -18.96 -4.17
N GLY A 182 -1.73 -18.71 -5.42
CA GLY A 182 -1.07 -19.23 -6.60
C GLY A 182 -1.96 -19.10 -7.82
N THR A 183 -1.48 -19.57 -8.96
CA THR A 183 -2.25 -19.57 -10.21
C THR A 183 -1.98 -20.86 -11.02
N MET A 184 -2.95 -21.28 -11.81
CA MET A 184 -2.74 -22.30 -12.83
C MET A 184 -2.08 -21.66 -14.04
N MET A 185 -0.97 -22.21 -14.48
CA MET A 185 -0.23 -21.75 -15.67
C MET A 185 -0.08 -22.86 -16.66
N GLN A 186 -0.21 -22.54 -17.95
CA GLN A 186 0.03 -23.46 -19.05
C GLN A 186 1.27 -23.02 -19.82
N PHE A 187 2.27 -23.88 -19.87
CA PHE A 187 3.53 -23.62 -20.56
C PHE A 187 3.53 -24.26 -21.94
N GLY A 188 3.56 -23.41 -23.00
CA GLY A 188 3.46 -23.83 -24.39
C GLY A 188 2.03 -24.17 -24.85
N GLU A 189 1.82 -24.27 -26.18
CA GLU A 189 0.49 -24.42 -26.78
C GLU A 189 -0.22 -25.73 -26.39
N LYS A 190 0.52 -26.80 -26.13
CA LYS A 190 0.01 -28.15 -25.76
C LYS A 190 0.50 -28.59 -24.37
N GLY A 191 1.06 -27.66 -23.59
CA GLY A 191 1.58 -27.93 -22.26
C GLY A 191 0.48 -28.27 -21.25
N LYS A 192 0.84 -29.05 -20.24
CA LYS A 192 -0.06 -29.31 -19.11
C LYS A 192 -0.17 -28.05 -18.26
N SER A 193 -1.37 -27.78 -17.74
CA SER A 193 -1.58 -26.77 -16.75
C SER A 193 -0.98 -27.21 -15.42
N GLU A 194 -0.18 -26.35 -14.81
CA GLU A 194 0.53 -26.61 -13.57
C GLU A 194 0.19 -25.54 -12.52
N TRP A 195 0.07 -25.96 -11.26
CA TRP A 195 -0.17 -25.06 -10.17
C TRP A 195 1.13 -24.40 -9.72
N CYS A 196 1.22 -23.09 -9.87
CA CYS A 196 2.34 -22.27 -9.43
C CYS A 196 1.96 -21.57 -8.13
N PRO A 197 2.43 -22.04 -6.95
CA PRO A 197 2.11 -21.44 -5.67
C PRO A 197 2.89 -20.13 -5.46
N PHE A 198 2.31 -19.26 -4.65
CA PHE A 198 2.89 -17.98 -4.25
C PHE A 198 3.23 -17.96 -2.76
N GLU A 199 4.38 -17.39 -2.42
CA GLU A 199 4.76 -17.01 -1.08
C GLU A 199 4.94 -15.49 -1.01
N TYR A 200 4.36 -14.85 -0.01
CA TYR A 200 4.44 -13.41 0.21
C TYR A 200 5.56 -13.08 1.18
N GLU A 201 6.47 -12.17 0.81
CA GLU A 201 7.54 -11.73 1.71
C GLU A 201 7.01 -10.68 2.69
N TYR A 202 7.34 -10.85 3.98
CA TYR A 202 6.94 -9.91 5.05
C TYR A 202 5.44 -9.60 5.07
N LEU A 203 4.62 -10.65 4.85
CA LEU A 203 3.17 -10.52 4.82
C LEU A 203 2.66 -9.96 6.15
N PRO A 204 1.90 -8.83 6.14
CA PRO A 204 1.21 -8.35 7.32
C PRO A 204 0.22 -9.38 7.87
N GLU A 205 -0.23 -9.17 9.11
CA GLU A 205 -1.25 -10.02 9.70
C GLU A 205 -2.49 -10.13 8.81
N PHE A 206 -2.92 -11.36 8.55
CA PHE A 206 -4.06 -11.65 7.69
C PHE A 206 -4.94 -12.74 8.30
N CYS A 207 -6.21 -12.73 7.91
CA CYS A 207 -7.16 -13.71 8.39
C CYS A 207 -7.04 -15.04 7.65
N TYR A 208 -6.70 -16.12 8.35
CA TYR A 208 -6.66 -17.47 7.78
C TYR A 208 -8.03 -18.01 7.36
N THR A 209 -9.12 -17.36 7.81
CA THR A 209 -10.50 -17.75 7.44
C THR A 209 -10.91 -17.17 6.10
N CYS A 210 -10.70 -15.86 5.87
CA CYS A 210 -11.16 -15.18 4.66
C CYS A 210 -10.00 -14.74 3.72
N GLY A 211 -8.74 -14.83 4.16
CA GLY A 211 -7.57 -14.44 3.38
C GLY A 211 -7.32 -12.94 3.29
N ILE A 212 -8.07 -12.10 4.00
CA ILE A 212 -7.96 -10.63 3.96
C ILE A 212 -6.96 -10.14 5.01
N ILE A 213 -6.15 -9.14 4.66
CA ILE A 213 -5.18 -8.50 5.55
C ILE A 213 -5.89 -7.58 6.56
N GLY A 214 -5.34 -7.47 7.79
CA GLY A 214 -5.71 -6.45 8.78
C GLY A 214 -6.68 -6.91 9.87
N HIS A 215 -6.94 -8.22 10.00
CA HIS A 215 -7.64 -8.79 11.15
C HIS A 215 -7.26 -10.25 11.37
N GLU A 216 -7.44 -10.73 12.60
CA GLU A 216 -7.25 -12.14 12.94
C GLU A 216 -8.51 -12.99 12.64
N ALA A 217 -8.33 -14.32 12.56
CA ALA A 217 -9.44 -15.24 12.30
C ALA A 217 -10.57 -15.16 13.35
N LYS A 218 -10.24 -14.84 14.62
CA LYS A 218 -11.21 -14.67 15.70
C LYS A 218 -12.13 -13.45 15.52
N GLU A 219 -11.68 -12.43 14.81
CA GLU A 219 -12.40 -11.18 14.53
C GLU A 219 -13.12 -11.21 13.17
N CYS A 220 -12.97 -12.30 12.45
CA CYS A 220 -13.50 -12.45 11.10
C CYS A 220 -15.05 -12.50 11.11
N SER A 221 -15.66 -11.57 10.37
CA SER A 221 -17.13 -11.54 10.17
C SER A 221 -17.62 -12.64 9.21
N VAL A 222 -16.72 -13.20 8.40
CA VAL A 222 -17.02 -14.30 7.48
C VAL A 222 -17.06 -15.59 8.28
N LYS A 223 -18.26 -16.01 8.72
CA LYS A 223 -18.44 -17.36 9.26
C LYS A 223 -18.21 -18.35 8.11
N LEU A 224 -17.19 -19.20 8.23
CA LEU A 224 -17.13 -20.38 7.38
C LEU A 224 -18.43 -21.16 7.64
N THR A 225 -19.30 -21.21 6.66
CA THR A 225 -20.30 -22.26 6.59
C THR A 225 -19.52 -23.56 6.63
N GLN A 226 -19.59 -24.26 7.76
CA GLN A 226 -19.12 -25.65 7.85
C GLN A 226 -20.00 -26.43 6.87
N GLY A 227 -19.54 -26.54 5.66
CA GLY A 227 -20.10 -27.27 4.54
C GLY A 227 -19.15 -28.38 4.18
N GLU A 228 -19.49 -29.52 4.69
CA GLU A 228 -19.38 -30.85 4.10
C GLU A 228 -17.97 -31.37 3.73
N LYS A 229 -17.66 -32.44 4.46
CA LYS A 229 -16.57 -33.39 4.24
C LYS A 229 -16.66 -34.04 2.86
#